data_cfdc81c60846baf29dddc2b82d6d3130
#
_entry.id   cfdc81c60846baf29dddc2b82d6d3130
#
_cell.length_a   1.000
_cell.length_b   1.000
_cell.length_c   1.000
_cell.angle_alpha   90.00
_cell.angle_beta   90.00
_cell.angle_gamma   90.00
#
_symmetry.space_group_name_H-M   'P 1'
#
loop_
_entity.id
_entity.type
_entity.pdbx_description
1 polymer ?
#
loop_
_entity_poly.entity_id
_entity_poly.type
_entity_poly.pdbx_seq_one_letter_code
_entity_poly.pdbx_strand_id
1 'polypeptide(L)'
;SSTTTPLLVEALKERDVPATFFMLGANAAALPEVVRQVAEAGNQIGSHTYDHESYLTKLDDKALAAQINDTVKVLRDITGEDPRFLRPPYGAMDKATAGKIGWPMMLWTVDPRDWDTRDAQKVYEAVMNNVTDGSVILMHDIYESTLDAAIMVVDELKARGWRFVTLDEYYEIFGITPEPGHLYRGTLEVSL
;
A
#
# COMPACT_ATOMS: atom_id res chain seq x y z
N SER A 1 4.59 -0.87 -8.62
CA SER A 1 5.96 -1.23 -9.05
C SER A 1 6.47 -0.24 -10.09
N SER A 2 7.71 0.17 -9.94
CA SER A 2 8.41 1.14 -10.78
C SER A 2 9.89 0.77 -10.86
N THR A 3 10.71 1.57 -11.54
CA THR A 3 12.17 1.39 -11.57
C THR A 3 12.83 1.76 -10.24
N THR A 4 12.18 2.53 -9.37
CA THR A 4 12.64 2.86 -8.02
C THR A 4 12.25 1.83 -6.97
N THR A 5 11.21 1.02 -7.21
CA THR A 5 10.75 -0.03 -6.30
C THR A 5 11.88 -0.98 -5.85
N PRO A 6 12.73 -1.52 -6.75
CA PRO A 6 13.84 -2.40 -6.35
C PRO A 6 14.83 -1.75 -5.38
N LEU A 7 15.10 -0.47 -5.55
CA LEU A 7 16.01 0.29 -4.68
C LEU A 7 15.42 0.47 -3.28
N LEU A 8 14.12 0.77 -3.20
CA LEU A 8 13.42 0.86 -1.92
C LEU A 8 13.40 -0.50 -1.21
N VAL A 9 13.09 -1.59 -1.92
CA VAL A 9 13.07 -2.94 -1.36
C VAL A 9 14.41 -3.32 -0.76
N GLU A 10 15.51 -3.05 -1.47
CA GLU A 10 16.86 -3.34 -0.96
C GLU A 10 17.18 -2.48 0.28
N ALA A 11 16.86 -1.19 0.25
CA ALA A 11 17.07 -0.29 1.38
C ALA A 11 16.27 -0.71 2.63
N LEU A 12 15.03 -1.19 2.46
CA LEU A 12 14.20 -1.72 3.54
C LEU A 12 14.76 -3.04 4.08
N LYS A 13 15.18 -3.94 3.18
CA LYS A 13 15.79 -5.23 3.54
C LYS A 13 17.07 -5.07 4.35
N GLU A 14 17.97 -4.17 3.95
CA GLU A 14 19.19 -3.84 4.70
C GLU A 14 18.89 -3.36 6.13
N ARG A 15 17.71 -2.82 6.36
CA ARG A 15 17.24 -2.28 7.64
C ARG A 15 16.36 -3.23 8.43
N ASP A 16 16.08 -4.41 7.87
CA ASP A 16 15.14 -5.38 8.46
C ASP A 16 13.77 -4.72 8.72
N VAL A 17 13.22 -4.06 7.70
CA VAL A 17 11.95 -3.34 7.74
C VAL A 17 11.02 -3.88 6.68
N PRO A 18 9.93 -4.57 7.05
CA PRO A 18 8.90 -4.95 6.11
C PRO A 18 7.95 -3.79 5.82
N ALA A 19 7.31 -3.86 4.66
CA ALA A 19 6.25 -2.93 4.25
C ALA A 19 5.13 -3.66 3.51
N THR A 20 4.02 -2.96 3.25
CA THR A 20 2.96 -3.45 2.37
C THR A 20 2.94 -2.62 1.09
N PHE A 21 3.17 -3.27 -0.05
CA PHE A 21 3.19 -2.66 -1.37
C PHE A 21 1.86 -2.89 -2.07
N PHE A 22 1.11 -1.82 -2.32
CA PHE A 22 -0.11 -1.87 -3.11
C PHE A 22 0.20 -1.67 -4.58
N MET A 23 0.04 -2.72 -5.38
CA MET A 23 0.50 -2.77 -6.76
C MET A 23 -0.64 -2.67 -7.77
N LEU A 24 -0.42 -1.89 -8.82
CA LEU A 24 -1.28 -1.86 -10.00
C LEU A 24 -1.07 -3.12 -10.83
N GLY A 25 -2.16 -3.75 -11.27
CA GLY A 25 -2.11 -4.95 -12.10
C GLY A 25 -1.33 -4.76 -13.39
N ALA A 26 -1.53 -3.64 -14.09
CA ALA A 26 -0.82 -3.32 -15.33
C ALA A 26 0.70 -3.22 -15.11
N ASN A 27 1.13 -2.55 -14.04
CA ASN A 27 2.55 -2.40 -13.70
C ASN A 27 3.16 -3.75 -13.25
N ALA A 28 2.41 -4.53 -12.49
CA ALA A 28 2.82 -5.86 -12.06
C ALA A 28 3.02 -6.80 -13.27
N ALA A 29 2.11 -6.77 -14.23
CA ALA A 29 2.22 -7.55 -15.47
C ALA A 29 3.42 -7.13 -16.32
N ALA A 30 3.73 -5.82 -16.34
CA ALA A 30 4.88 -5.29 -17.08
C ALA A 30 6.23 -5.56 -16.41
N LEU A 31 6.25 -5.68 -15.08
CA LEU A 31 7.46 -5.82 -14.24
C LEU A 31 7.34 -6.98 -13.24
N PRO A 32 7.09 -8.22 -13.69
CA PRO A 32 6.84 -9.34 -12.78
C PRO A 32 8.03 -9.67 -11.87
N GLU A 33 9.26 -9.43 -12.33
CA GLU A 33 10.46 -9.65 -11.52
C GLU A 33 10.54 -8.70 -10.32
N VAL A 34 10.08 -7.44 -10.49
CA VAL A 34 10.01 -6.49 -9.39
C VAL A 34 9.01 -6.96 -8.33
N VAL A 35 7.85 -7.49 -8.76
CA VAL A 35 6.85 -8.05 -7.84
C VAL A 35 7.42 -9.22 -7.05
N ARG A 36 8.14 -10.15 -7.71
CA ARG A 36 8.81 -11.27 -7.03
C ARG A 36 9.84 -10.78 -6.02
N GLN A 37 10.67 -9.83 -6.41
CA GLN A 37 11.69 -9.25 -5.51
C GLN A 37 11.05 -8.64 -4.26
N VAL A 38 9.92 -7.94 -4.39
CA VAL A 38 9.17 -7.39 -3.24
C VAL A 38 8.70 -8.51 -2.32
N ALA A 39 8.08 -9.58 -2.85
CA ALA A 39 7.59 -10.69 -2.07
C ALA A 39 8.72 -11.48 -1.38
N GLU A 40 9.78 -11.81 -2.12
CA GLU A 40 10.94 -12.57 -1.63
C GLU A 40 11.73 -11.82 -0.54
N ALA A 41 11.64 -10.49 -0.52
CA ALA A 41 12.22 -9.65 0.53
C ALA A 41 11.37 -9.60 1.81
N GLY A 42 10.27 -10.36 1.90
CA GLY A 42 9.41 -10.44 3.09
C GLY A 42 8.38 -9.31 3.19
N ASN A 43 8.16 -8.57 2.12
CA ASN A 43 7.12 -7.55 2.08
C ASN A 43 5.75 -8.16 1.71
N GLN A 44 4.70 -7.55 2.21
CA GLN A 44 3.34 -7.90 1.83
C GLN A 44 2.93 -7.21 0.53
N ILE A 45 2.18 -7.92 -0.32
CA ILE A 45 1.61 -7.37 -1.55
C ILE A 45 0.11 -7.18 -1.38
N GLY A 46 -0.37 -5.98 -1.69
CA GLY A 46 -1.78 -5.61 -1.80
C GLY A 46 -2.17 -5.23 -3.22
N SER A 47 -3.47 -5.25 -3.51
CA SER A 47 -4.03 -4.81 -4.78
C SER A 47 -4.28 -3.30 -4.80
N HIS A 48 -3.92 -2.62 -5.90
CA HIS A 48 -4.22 -1.20 -6.11
C HIS A 48 -5.05 -0.94 -7.39
N THR A 49 -5.89 -1.90 -7.77
CA THR A 49 -6.62 -1.93 -9.04
C THR A 49 -5.70 -2.19 -10.24
N TYR A 50 -6.27 -2.29 -11.46
CA TYR A 50 -5.47 -2.68 -12.62
C TYR A 50 -4.62 -1.53 -13.17
N ASP A 51 -5.21 -0.35 -13.40
CA ASP A 51 -4.56 0.77 -14.10
C ASP A 51 -4.63 2.12 -13.37
N HIS A 52 -5.19 2.14 -12.15
CA HIS A 52 -5.44 3.36 -11.39
C HIS A 52 -6.42 4.32 -12.11
N GLU A 53 -7.22 3.77 -13.03
CA GLU A 53 -8.26 4.57 -13.62
C GLU A 53 -9.20 5.10 -12.55
N SER A 54 -9.79 6.17 -12.86
CA SER A 54 -10.88 6.91 -12.19
C SER A 54 -11.49 6.30 -10.93
N TYR A 55 -12.24 7.05 -10.25
CA TYR A 55 -13.05 6.61 -9.10
C TYR A 55 -13.80 5.31 -9.41
N LEU A 56 -13.46 4.24 -8.70
CA LEU A 56 -14.11 2.93 -8.82
C LEU A 56 -15.64 3.03 -8.68
N THR A 57 -16.10 4.01 -7.92
CA THR A 57 -17.52 4.33 -7.71
C THR A 57 -18.28 4.79 -8.96
N LYS A 58 -17.56 5.08 -10.05
CA LYS A 58 -18.16 5.51 -11.34
C LYS A 58 -18.18 4.41 -12.39
N LEU A 59 -17.56 3.25 -12.09
CA LEU A 59 -17.49 2.13 -13.01
C LEU A 59 -18.78 1.30 -12.96
N ASP A 60 -19.14 0.73 -14.11
CA ASP A 60 -20.15 -0.31 -14.14
C ASP A 60 -19.61 -1.62 -13.51
N ASP A 61 -20.50 -2.57 -13.23
CA ASP A 61 -20.13 -3.79 -12.53
C ASP A 61 -19.08 -4.62 -13.28
N LYS A 62 -19.09 -4.61 -14.60
CA LYS A 62 -18.14 -5.36 -15.43
C LYS A 62 -16.76 -4.71 -15.37
N ALA A 63 -16.68 -3.39 -15.53
CA ALA A 63 -15.44 -2.64 -15.46
C ALA A 63 -14.86 -2.71 -14.03
N LEU A 64 -15.70 -2.57 -13.00
CA LEU A 64 -15.28 -2.72 -11.60
C LEU A 64 -14.68 -4.12 -11.35
N ALA A 65 -15.37 -5.18 -11.76
CA ALA A 65 -14.88 -6.54 -11.61
C ALA A 65 -13.56 -6.77 -12.34
N ALA A 66 -13.37 -6.21 -13.54
CA ALA A 66 -12.12 -6.30 -14.27
C ALA A 66 -10.97 -5.64 -13.50
N GLN A 67 -11.16 -4.40 -12.97
CA GLN A 67 -10.15 -3.70 -12.17
C GLN A 67 -9.63 -4.53 -10.99
N ILE A 68 -10.50 -5.29 -10.36
CA ILE A 68 -10.16 -6.09 -9.20
C ILE A 68 -9.61 -7.46 -9.62
N ASN A 69 -10.37 -8.22 -10.41
CA ASN A 69 -10.06 -9.62 -10.70
C ASN A 69 -8.81 -9.78 -11.57
N ASP A 70 -8.60 -8.88 -12.55
CA ASP A 70 -7.43 -8.95 -13.42
C ASP A 70 -6.16 -8.65 -12.62
N THR A 71 -6.23 -7.70 -11.67
CA THR A 71 -5.10 -7.43 -10.76
C THR A 71 -4.80 -8.61 -9.86
N VAL A 72 -5.82 -9.17 -9.22
CA VAL A 72 -5.66 -10.36 -8.35
C VAL A 72 -5.05 -11.51 -9.13
N LYS A 73 -5.55 -11.76 -10.35
CA LYS A 73 -5.00 -12.81 -11.20
C LYS A 73 -3.53 -12.59 -11.52
N VAL A 74 -3.14 -11.38 -11.92
CA VAL A 74 -1.74 -11.05 -12.22
C VAL A 74 -0.85 -11.25 -10.99
N LEU A 75 -1.24 -10.73 -9.84
CA LEU A 75 -0.46 -10.85 -8.60
C LEU A 75 -0.33 -12.31 -8.17
N ARG A 76 -1.43 -13.08 -8.21
CA ARG A 76 -1.40 -14.52 -7.91
C ARG A 76 -0.50 -15.31 -8.85
N ASP A 77 -0.59 -15.05 -10.15
CA ASP A 77 0.24 -15.75 -11.16
C ASP A 77 1.73 -15.51 -10.94
N ILE A 78 2.11 -14.35 -10.34
CA ILE A 78 3.50 -14.00 -10.06
C ILE A 78 3.99 -14.52 -8.70
N THR A 79 3.16 -14.39 -7.66
CA THR A 79 3.55 -14.66 -6.25
C THR A 79 3.09 -16.02 -5.74
N GLY A 80 2.11 -16.65 -6.38
CA GLY A 80 1.46 -17.88 -5.92
C GLY A 80 0.33 -17.64 -4.92
N GLU A 81 0.09 -16.40 -4.48
CA GLU A 81 -0.87 -16.05 -3.44
C GLU A 81 -1.79 -14.90 -3.86
N ASP A 82 -3.00 -14.88 -3.31
CA ASP A 82 -3.91 -13.74 -3.46
C ASP A 82 -3.51 -12.58 -2.54
N PRO A 83 -3.57 -11.33 -3.04
CA PRO A 83 -3.43 -10.18 -2.14
C PRO A 83 -4.59 -10.17 -1.13
N ARG A 84 -4.29 -9.85 0.13
CA ARG A 84 -5.33 -9.84 1.18
C ARG A 84 -6.06 -8.52 1.31
N PHE A 85 -5.44 -7.42 0.87
CA PHE A 85 -5.97 -6.06 0.98
C PHE A 85 -6.02 -5.38 -0.37
N LEU A 86 -7.00 -4.48 -0.49
CA LEU A 86 -7.10 -3.53 -1.59
C LEU A 86 -6.93 -2.12 -1.06
N ARG A 87 -6.21 -1.28 -1.78
CA ARG A 87 -6.22 0.17 -1.58
C ARG A 87 -6.93 0.83 -2.76
N PRO A 88 -8.07 1.50 -2.53
CA PRO A 88 -8.77 2.15 -3.63
C PRO A 88 -7.99 3.38 -4.12
N PRO A 89 -7.96 3.64 -5.44
CA PRO A 89 -7.42 4.87 -6.01
C PRO A 89 -8.00 6.11 -5.32
N TYR A 90 -7.14 7.08 -5.03
CA TYR A 90 -7.50 8.34 -4.35
C TYR A 90 -8.13 8.18 -2.96
N GLY A 91 -8.16 6.97 -2.41
CA GLY A 91 -8.89 6.66 -1.18
C GLY A 91 -10.41 6.81 -1.28
N ALA A 92 -10.93 6.91 -2.49
CA ALA A 92 -12.35 7.16 -2.73
C ALA A 92 -13.15 5.85 -2.80
N MET A 93 -14.18 5.76 -1.96
CA MET A 93 -15.07 4.60 -1.90
C MET A 93 -16.47 5.02 -1.43
N ASP A 94 -17.47 4.26 -1.85
CA ASP A 94 -18.82 4.30 -1.29
C ASP A 94 -19.29 2.89 -0.89
N LYS A 95 -20.34 2.83 -0.08
CA LYS A 95 -20.86 1.58 0.49
C LYS A 95 -21.29 0.58 -0.57
N ALA A 96 -21.91 1.04 -1.66
CA ALA A 96 -22.41 0.17 -2.71
C ALA A 96 -21.26 -0.49 -3.47
N THR A 97 -20.25 0.28 -3.83
CA THR A 97 -19.04 -0.20 -4.51
C THR A 97 -18.22 -1.11 -3.60
N ALA A 98 -18.05 -0.75 -2.34
CA ALA A 98 -17.35 -1.56 -1.35
C ALA A 98 -17.95 -2.96 -1.19
N GLY A 99 -19.29 -3.03 -1.11
CA GLY A 99 -20.01 -4.30 -1.04
C GLY A 99 -19.84 -5.18 -2.29
N LYS A 100 -19.70 -4.57 -3.47
CA LYS A 100 -19.45 -5.31 -4.73
C LYS A 100 -18.02 -5.81 -4.83
N ILE A 101 -17.05 -5.04 -4.34
CA ILE A 101 -15.64 -5.43 -4.32
C ILE A 101 -15.44 -6.62 -3.38
N GLY A 102 -16.06 -6.62 -2.20
CA GLY A 102 -16.02 -7.72 -1.26
C GLY A 102 -14.62 -8.04 -0.71
N TRP A 103 -13.72 -7.06 -0.67
CA TRP A 103 -12.37 -7.18 -0.11
C TRP A 103 -12.18 -6.21 1.05
N PRO A 104 -11.33 -6.55 2.05
CA PRO A 104 -10.88 -5.57 3.03
C PRO A 104 -10.08 -4.46 2.35
N MET A 105 -10.43 -3.21 2.64
CA MET A 105 -9.78 -2.06 2.02
C MET A 105 -9.03 -1.23 3.05
N MET A 106 -7.80 -0.78 2.67
CA MET A 106 -6.93 -0.03 3.56
C MET A 106 -6.58 1.35 3.00
N LEU A 107 -6.88 2.38 3.79
CA LEU A 107 -6.37 3.73 3.61
C LEU A 107 -5.07 3.94 4.40
N TRP A 108 -4.82 5.17 4.81
CA TRP A 108 -3.66 5.63 5.57
C TRP A 108 -4.07 6.60 6.68
N THR A 109 -3.24 6.74 7.68
CA THR A 109 -3.42 7.74 8.76
C THR A 109 -2.50 8.93 8.59
N VAL A 110 -1.37 8.76 7.91
CA VAL A 110 -0.39 9.82 7.60
C VAL A 110 -0.19 9.90 6.09
N ASP A 111 -0.52 11.07 5.51
CA ASP A 111 -0.29 11.40 4.10
C ASP A 111 0.73 12.55 4.01
N PRO A 112 1.99 12.27 3.70
CA PRO A 112 3.02 13.31 3.58
C PRO A 112 2.96 14.05 2.24
N ARG A 113 2.06 13.68 1.32
CA ARG A 113 1.90 14.25 -0.02
C ARG A 113 3.21 14.24 -0.83
N ASP A 114 3.93 13.13 -0.78
CA ASP A 114 5.18 12.91 -1.51
C ASP A 114 5.03 13.07 -3.02
N TRP A 115 3.86 12.68 -3.54
CA TRP A 115 3.47 12.82 -4.94
C TRP A 115 3.35 14.28 -5.42
N ASP A 116 3.11 15.22 -4.51
CA ASP A 116 2.93 16.65 -4.76
C ASP A 116 4.23 17.44 -4.48
N THR A 117 4.79 17.25 -3.30
CA THR A 117 5.97 18.01 -2.86
C THR A 117 7.25 17.61 -3.58
N ARG A 118 7.45 16.32 -3.83
CA ARG A 118 8.66 15.73 -4.44
C ARG A 118 9.97 16.22 -3.83
N ASP A 119 9.96 16.46 -2.53
CA ASP A 119 11.05 16.98 -1.72
C ASP A 119 11.22 16.07 -0.52
N ALA A 120 12.32 15.32 -0.47
CA ALA A 120 12.56 14.30 0.55
C ALA A 120 12.52 14.87 1.97
N GLN A 121 13.07 16.07 2.20
CA GLN A 121 13.09 16.70 3.51
C GLN A 121 11.67 17.07 3.98
N LYS A 122 10.86 17.65 3.08
CA LYS A 122 9.48 18.01 3.41
C LYS A 122 8.61 16.79 3.68
N VAL A 123 8.78 15.73 2.91
CA VAL A 123 8.10 14.45 3.12
C VAL A 123 8.49 13.86 4.48
N TYR A 124 9.78 13.80 4.79
CA TYR A 124 10.27 13.39 6.09
C TYR A 124 9.66 14.20 7.23
N GLU A 125 9.72 15.54 7.17
CA GLU A 125 9.15 16.42 8.19
C GLU A 125 7.64 16.22 8.35
N ALA A 126 6.91 16.07 7.24
CA ALA A 126 5.47 15.81 7.27
C ALA A 126 5.14 14.49 7.97
N VAL A 127 5.92 13.43 7.75
CA VAL A 127 5.76 12.16 8.48
C VAL A 127 6.10 12.36 9.95
N MET A 128 7.26 12.90 10.26
CA MET A 128 7.75 13.00 11.64
C MET A 128 6.87 13.88 12.54
N ASN A 129 6.18 14.86 11.96
CA ASN A 129 5.26 15.73 12.69
C ASN A 129 3.88 15.07 12.96
N ASN A 130 3.53 14.00 12.25
CA ASN A 130 2.19 13.41 12.31
C ASN A 130 2.19 11.93 12.72
N VAL A 131 3.32 11.24 12.70
CA VAL A 131 3.39 9.81 13.01
C VAL A 131 3.18 9.58 14.51
N THR A 132 2.32 8.60 14.80
CA THR A 132 2.06 8.08 16.15
C THR A 132 2.06 6.56 16.12
N ASP A 133 2.07 5.93 17.29
CA ASP A 133 1.95 4.47 17.35
C ASP A 133 0.68 3.99 16.65
N GLY A 134 0.80 2.94 15.85
CA GLY A 134 -0.27 2.44 15.00
C GLY A 134 -0.55 3.27 13.75
N SER A 135 0.34 4.17 13.35
CA SER A 135 0.20 4.90 12.09
C SER A 135 0.41 4.00 10.86
N VAL A 136 -0.42 4.23 9.84
CA VAL A 136 -0.21 3.73 8.47
C VAL A 136 0.22 4.90 7.60
N ILE A 137 1.48 4.89 7.15
CA ILE A 137 2.09 5.97 6.37
C ILE A 137 1.92 5.66 4.88
N LEU A 138 1.36 6.61 4.12
CA LEU A 138 1.27 6.52 2.66
C LEU A 138 2.55 7.06 2.03
N MET A 139 3.12 6.32 1.08
CA MET A 139 4.19 6.79 0.20
C MET A 139 4.05 6.16 -1.19
N HIS A 140 4.61 6.84 -2.21
CA HIS A 140 4.56 6.38 -3.60
C HIS A 140 5.98 6.11 -4.11
N ASP A 141 6.32 4.85 -4.28
CA ASP A 141 7.66 4.35 -4.65
C ASP A 141 8.05 4.58 -6.13
N ILE A 142 7.46 5.61 -6.74
CA ILE A 142 7.72 6.00 -8.14
C ILE A 142 8.62 7.24 -8.25
N TYR A 143 9.02 7.85 -7.13
CA TYR A 143 9.87 9.03 -7.09
C TYR A 143 11.13 8.79 -6.24
N GLU A 144 12.29 9.26 -6.74
CA GLU A 144 13.55 9.18 -5.99
C GLU A 144 13.46 9.95 -4.67
N SER A 145 12.81 11.11 -4.65
CA SER A 145 12.57 11.88 -3.42
C SER A 145 11.77 11.11 -2.36
N THR A 146 10.85 10.23 -2.78
CA THR A 146 10.12 9.37 -1.85
C THR A 146 11.03 8.26 -1.30
N LEU A 147 11.89 7.69 -2.13
CA LEU A 147 12.90 6.72 -1.69
C LEU A 147 13.78 7.31 -0.60
N ASP A 148 14.35 8.50 -0.85
CA ASP A 148 15.21 9.20 0.10
C ASP A 148 14.47 9.51 1.42
N ALA A 149 13.25 10.02 1.31
CA ALA A 149 12.39 10.30 2.47
C ALA A 149 12.06 9.04 3.28
N ALA A 150 11.73 7.94 2.60
CA ALA A 150 11.42 6.67 3.26
C ALA A 150 12.61 6.15 4.07
N ILE A 151 13.81 6.23 3.52
CA ILE A 151 15.06 5.85 4.21
C ILE A 151 15.25 6.73 5.45
N MET A 152 15.11 8.06 5.32
CA MET A 152 15.25 9.00 6.46
C MET A 152 14.24 8.70 7.57
N VAL A 153 12.97 8.47 7.21
CA VAL A 153 11.89 8.14 8.16
C VAL A 153 12.19 6.81 8.87
N VAL A 154 12.56 5.78 8.12
CA VAL A 154 12.87 4.46 8.68
C VAL A 154 14.04 4.53 9.64
N ASP A 155 15.14 5.17 9.26
CA ASP A 155 16.34 5.28 10.09
C ASP A 155 16.04 6.02 11.40
N GLU A 156 15.31 7.13 11.34
CA GLU A 156 14.93 7.91 12.52
C GLU A 156 13.97 7.17 13.44
N LEU A 157 12.91 6.56 12.91
CA LEU A 157 11.94 5.84 13.73
C LEU A 157 12.55 4.58 14.35
N LYS A 158 13.42 3.85 13.63
CA LYS A 158 14.17 2.73 14.22
C LYS A 158 15.09 3.19 15.34
N ALA A 159 15.79 4.30 15.17
CA ALA A 159 16.65 4.86 16.22
C ALA A 159 15.85 5.24 17.49
N ARG A 160 14.56 5.57 17.34
CA ARG A 160 13.63 5.81 18.45
C ARG A 160 12.99 4.53 19.02
N GLY A 161 13.36 3.36 18.52
CA GLY A 161 12.84 2.08 18.99
C GLY A 161 11.50 1.66 18.39
N TRP A 162 11.07 2.28 17.30
CA TRP A 162 9.85 1.90 16.60
C TRP A 162 10.06 0.61 15.80
N ARG A 163 8.99 -0.16 15.67
CA ARG A 163 8.93 -1.35 14.83
C ARG A 163 8.03 -1.08 13.63
N PHE A 164 8.48 -1.51 12.45
CA PHE A 164 7.69 -1.55 11.24
C PHE A 164 7.12 -2.94 11.03
N VAL A 165 5.94 -3.01 10.48
CA VAL A 165 5.21 -4.26 10.27
C VAL A 165 4.42 -4.22 8.96
N THR A 166 4.10 -5.39 8.42
CA THR A 166 3.13 -5.53 7.33
C THR A 166 1.72 -5.26 7.83
N LEU A 167 0.74 -5.10 6.94
CA LEU A 167 -0.66 -4.95 7.34
C LEU A 167 -1.23 -6.22 8.00
N ASP A 168 -0.77 -7.40 7.60
CA ASP A 168 -1.17 -8.64 8.27
C ASP A 168 -0.73 -8.65 9.73
N GLU A 169 0.56 -8.39 9.97
CA GLU A 169 1.10 -8.27 11.32
C GLU A 169 0.46 -7.13 12.11
N TYR A 170 0.18 -6.00 11.44
CA TYR A 170 -0.49 -4.85 12.05
C TYR A 170 -1.84 -5.24 12.62
N TYR A 171 -2.69 -5.87 11.84
CA TYR A 171 -4.02 -6.28 12.29
C TYR A 171 -3.97 -7.40 13.33
N GLU A 172 -2.99 -8.31 13.23
CA GLU A 172 -2.75 -9.33 14.27
C GLU A 172 -2.38 -8.69 15.61
N ILE A 173 -1.47 -7.72 15.61
CA ILE A 173 -1.05 -6.98 16.82
C ILE A 173 -2.23 -6.28 17.50
N PHE A 174 -3.12 -5.66 16.72
CA PHE A 174 -4.28 -4.96 17.26
C PHE A 174 -5.49 -5.87 17.52
N GLY A 175 -5.40 -7.17 17.21
CA GLY A 175 -6.49 -8.13 17.42
C GLY A 175 -7.72 -7.85 16.56
N ILE A 176 -7.53 -7.26 15.37
CA ILE A 176 -8.60 -6.89 14.45
C ILE A 176 -8.59 -7.86 13.27
N THR A 177 -9.77 -8.34 12.89
CA THR A 177 -9.96 -9.12 11.65
C THR A 177 -10.66 -8.22 10.63
N PRO A 178 -9.95 -7.69 9.61
CA PRO A 178 -10.56 -6.85 8.59
C PRO A 178 -11.60 -7.62 7.78
N GLU A 179 -12.79 -7.07 7.68
CA GLU A 179 -13.93 -7.72 7.01
C GLU A 179 -14.01 -7.34 5.53
N PRO A 180 -14.42 -8.28 4.65
CA PRO A 180 -14.67 -8.01 3.25
C PRO A 180 -15.71 -6.91 3.04
N GLY A 181 -15.44 -5.98 2.12
CA GLY A 181 -16.32 -4.85 1.82
C GLY A 181 -16.25 -3.69 2.81
N HIS A 182 -15.33 -3.75 3.79
CA HIS A 182 -15.11 -2.69 4.76
C HIS A 182 -13.83 -1.90 4.45
N LEU A 183 -13.86 -0.61 4.77
CA LEU A 183 -12.76 0.33 4.56
C LEU A 183 -12.17 0.73 5.91
N TYR A 184 -10.85 0.64 6.04
CA TYR A 184 -10.15 0.92 7.29
C TYR A 184 -9.16 2.09 7.12
N ARG A 185 -9.06 2.91 8.15
CA ARG A 185 -8.04 3.94 8.31
C ARG A 185 -7.25 3.64 9.58
N GLY A 186 -6.11 2.97 9.45
CA GLY A 186 -5.44 2.37 10.60
C GLY A 186 -6.32 1.29 11.22
N THR A 187 -6.56 1.37 12.53
CA THR A 187 -7.44 0.45 13.27
C THR A 187 -8.92 0.82 13.19
N LEU A 188 -9.25 1.98 12.64
CA LEU A 188 -10.63 2.48 12.59
C LEU A 188 -11.32 2.08 11.29
N GLU A 189 -12.49 1.47 11.40
CA GLU A 189 -13.40 1.29 10.28
C GLU A 189 -13.99 2.63 9.88
N VAL A 190 -13.96 2.93 8.58
CA VAL A 190 -14.52 4.15 8.00
C VAL A 190 -15.98 3.90 7.64
N SER A 191 -16.88 4.71 8.17
CA SER A 191 -18.30 4.68 7.76
C SER A 191 -18.43 5.16 6.31
N LEU A 192 -18.97 4.31 5.44
CA LEU A 192 -19.21 4.56 4.02
C LEU A 192 -20.68 4.94 3.76
#